data_b0e455cc05f6bae7c85590cfa96b83ea
#
_entry.id   b0e455cc05f6bae7c85590cfa96b83ea
#
_cell.length_a   1.000
_cell.length_b   1.000
_cell.length_c   1.000
_cell.angle_alpha   90.00
_cell.angle_beta   90.00
_cell.angle_gamma   90.00
#
_symmetry.space_group_name_H-M   'P 1'
#
loop_
_entity.id
_entity.type
_entity.pdbx_description
1 polymer ?
#
loop_
_entity_poly.entity_id
_entity_poly.type
_entity_poly.pdbx_seq_one_letter_code
_entity_poly.pdbx_strand_id
1 'polypeptide(L)'
;MHPPISGTGLQTTAPATPVFSPDHSSPTSQPAAAILPAAAPSGIAVSWAVHQDEVRQAQRLRYQVFAGEMGAQLPNTVPGHDIDLFDDFCEHLLVRDVASGQVIGTYRVLTPAQAKRVGSTYSDTEFDLTRLRHLRSRMVELGRS
;
A
#
# COMPACT_ATOMS: atom_id res chain seq x y z
N MET A 1 57.27 4.18 -37.81
CA MET A 1 58.33 3.18 -38.09
C MET A 1 57.79 1.79 -37.92
N HIS A 2 57.68 1.16 -38.99
CA HIS A 2 57.30 -0.25 -39.20
C HIS A 2 58.48 -1.19 -38.86
N PRO A 3 58.29 -2.45 -39.03
CA PRO A 3 57.83 -3.65 -38.32
C PRO A 3 59.05 -4.63 -38.20
N PRO A 4 59.05 -5.94 -38.39
CA PRO A 4 58.11 -7.07 -38.59
C PRO A 4 58.52 -8.33 -37.79
N ILE A 5 58.03 -9.46 -37.98
CA ILE A 5 57.75 -10.62 -38.83
C ILE A 5 57.70 -11.92 -37.98
N SER A 6 56.78 -12.78 -38.30
CA SER A 6 56.80 -14.13 -38.91
C SER A 6 57.52 -15.28 -38.25
N GLY A 7 56.88 -16.45 -38.35
CA GLY A 7 57.41 -17.79 -38.38
C GLY A 7 56.43 -18.79 -37.81
N THR A 8 55.58 -19.45 -38.53
CA THR A 8 55.66 -20.60 -39.43
C THR A 8 56.06 -21.90 -38.72
N GLY A 9 55.18 -22.86 -38.86
CA GLY A 9 55.63 -24.26 -39.07
C GLY A 9 54.77 -25.32 -38.44
N LEU A 10 54.03 -25.94 -39.25
CA LEU A 10 53.90 -27.33 -39.72
C LEU A 10 53.43 -28.38 -38.66
N GLN A 11 52.28 -28.92 -38.87
CA GLN A 11 51.79 -30.15 -39.57
C GLN A 11 52.15 -31.45 -38.90
N THR A 12 51.11 -32.28 -38.86
CA THR A 12 51.08 -33.76 -39.19
C THR A 12 50.66 -34.59 -37.98
N THR A 13 49.69 -35.36 -37.94
CA THR A 13 48.99 -36.38 -38.69
C THR A 13 47.90 -36.97 -37.81
N ALA A 14 46.77 -37.33 -38.38
CA ALA A 14 45.86 -38.31 -37.83
C ALA A 14 46.37 -39.73 -38.07
N PRO A 15 45.88 -40.78 -37.39
CA PRO A 15 44.62 -41.40 -37.79
C PRO A 15 43.81 -42.12 -36.70
N ALA A 16 42.64 -42.50 -37.12
CA ALA A 16 41.82 -43.68 -36.86
C ALA A 16 40.89 -43.72 -35.64
N THR A 17 39.63 -43.68 -35.99
CA THR A 17 38.44 -44.25 -35.33
C THR A 17 38.61 -45.65 -34.78
N PRO A 18 37.82 -46.00 -33.75
CA PRO A 18 36.68 -46.84 -34.03
C PRO A 18 35.33 -46.37 -33.48
N VAL A 19 34.38 -46.73 -34.28
CA VAL A 19 32.95 -46.72 -34.13
C VAL A 19 32.52 -47.55 -32.92
N PHE A 20 31.64 -46.95 -32.08
CA PHE A 20 30.68 -47.73 -31.30
C PHE A 20 29.41 -46.90 -31.05
N SER A 21 28.32 -47.27 -31.66
CA SER A 21 26.93 -46.91 -31.39
C SER A 21 26.25 -48.08 -30.69
N PRO A 22 25.01 -47.94 -30.23
CA PRO A 22 24.31 -46.90 -29.52
C PRO A 22 23.77 -47.44 -28.20
N ASP A 23 23.56 -46.58 -27.26
CA ASP A 23 22.59 -46.94 -26.21
C ASP A 23 21.56 -45.82 -26.07
N HIS A 24 20.34 -46.21 -26.35
CA HIS A 24 19.15 -45.41 -26.24
C HIS A 24 18.75 -45.37 -24.79
N SER A 25 19.11 -44.30 -24.12
CA SER A 25 18.47 -43.94 -22.84
C SER A 25 17.87 -42.56 -22.98
N SER A 26 16.60 -42.52 -23.33
CA SER A 26 15.77 -41.33 -23.28
C SER A 26 15.76 -40.75 -21.87
N PRO A 27 16.07 -39.50 -21.69
CA PRO A 27 15.73 -38.85 -20.42
C PRO A 27 14.21 -38.70 -20.36
N THR A 28 13.61 -39.44 -19.46
CA THR A 28 12.21 -39.24 -19.03
C THR A 28 12.05 -37.79 -18.61
N SER A 29 11.36 -37.00 -19.43
CA SER A 29 10.90 -35.68 -19.06
C SER A 29 9.98 -35.82 -17.88
N GLN A 30 10.48 -35.58 -16.70
CA GLN A 30 9.61 -35.24 -15.56
C GLN A 30 8.87 -33.98 -15.93
N PRO A 31 7.53 -33.97 -15.83
CA PRO A 31 6.76 -32.73 -15.94
C PRO A 31 7.21 -31.78 -14.82
N ALA A 32 7.73 -30.63 -15.21
CA ALA A 32 8.00 -29.57 -14.27
C ALA A 32 6.72 -29.34 -13.48
N ALA A 33 6.79 -29.62 -12.18
CA ALA A 33 5.69 -29.30 -11.28
C ALA A 33 5.41 -27.80 -11.46
N ALA A 34 4.26 -27.49 -12.01
CA ALA A 34 3.79 -26.12 -12.10
C ALA A 34 3.72 -25.60 -10.66
N ILE A 35 4.61 -24.69 -10.32
CA ILE A 35 4.54 -23.92 -9.06
C ILE A 35 3.31 -23.06 -9.21
N LEU A 36 2.21 -23.52 -8.64
CA LEU A 36 1.00 -22.69 -8.50
C LEU A 36 1.43 -21.42 -7.74
N PRO A 37 1.11 -20.24 -8.24
CA PRO A 37 1.38 -19.03 -7.50
C PRO A 37 0.72 -19.14 -6.13
N ALA A 38 1.49 -18.88 -5.08
CA ALA A 38 0.94 -18.83 -3.72
C ALA A 38 -0.25 -17.87 -3.74
N ALA A 39 -1.37 -18.30 -3.17
CA ALA A 39 -2.54 -17.45 -3.07
C ALA A 39 -2.11 -16.13 -2.42
N ALA A 40 -2.48 -15.00 -3.03
CA ALA A 40 -2.20 -13.70 -2.45
C ALA A 40 -2.78 -13.65 -1.03
N PRO A 41 -2.08 -13.03 -0.06
CA PRO A 41 -2.60 -12.89 1.28
C PRO A 41 -3.95 -12.19 1.21
N SER A 42 -4.99 -12.80 1.79
CA SER A 42 -6.33 -12.23 1.85
C SER A 42 -6.63 -11.81 3.28
N GLY A 43 -7.44 -10.78 3.43
CA GLY A 43 -7.86 -10.31 4.74
C GLY A 43 -7.86 -8.80 4.87
N ILE A 44 -8.13 -8.35 6.09
CA ILE A 44 -8.21 -6.94 6.46
C ILE A 44 -7.13 -6.65 7.51
N ALA A 45 -6.37 -5.58 7.31
CA ALA A 45 -5.44 -5.05 8.29
C ALA A 45 -5.97 -3.73 8.83
N VAL A 46 -5.80 -3.52 10.14
CA VAL A 46 -6.21 -2.27 10.81
C VAL A 46 -4.98 -1.65 11.47
N SER A 47 -4.74 -0.37 11.23
CA SER A 47 -3.62 0.36 11.80
C SER A 47 -3.95 1.83 12.00
N TRP A 48 -3.20 2.50 12.89
CA TRP A 48 -3.21 3.95 12.96
C TRP A 48 -2.31 4.53 11.87
N ALA A 49 -2.71 5.65 11.29
CA ALA A 49 -1.85 6.41 10.39
C ALA A 49 -0.69 7.01 11.21
N VAL A 50 0.53 6.77 10.76
CA VAL A 50 1.76 7.29 11.38
C VAL A 50 2.37 8.40 10.54
N HIS A 51 2.15 8.33 9.22
CA HIS A 51 2.71 9.27 8.26
C HIS A 51 1.63 10.08 7.55
N GLN A 52 1.97 11.29 7.14
CA GLN A 52 1.05 12.18 6.44
C GLN A 52 0.47 11.58 5.15
N ASP A 53 1.23 10.74 4.46
CA ASP A 53 0.73 10.06 3.25
C ASP A 53 -0.39 9.07 3.55
N GLU A 54 -0.39 8.47 4.73
CA GLU A 54 -1.47 7.59 5.19
C GLU A 54 -2.73 8.40 5.53
N VAL A 55 -2.58 9.56 6.17
CA VAL A 55 -3.68 10.49 6.39
C VAL A 55 -4.30 10.93 5.07
N ARG A 56 -3.47 11.22 4.06
CA ARG A 56 -3.95 11.56 2.71
C ARG A 56 -4.73 10.43 2.03
N GLN A 57 -4.38 9.17 2.31
CA GLN A 57 -5.16 8.03 1.81
C GLN A 57 -6.56 8.00 2.44
N ALA A 58 -6.67 8.25 3.75
CA ALA A 58 -7.96 8.39 4.43
C ALA A 58 -8.79 9.53 3.85
N GLN A 59 -8.18 10.70 3.65
CA GLN A 59 -8.83 11.89 3.08
C GLN A 59 -9.36 11.65 1.67
N ARG A 60 -8.61 10.90 0.83
CA ARG A 60 -9.05 10.51 -0.52
C ARG A 60 -10.23 9.55 -0.48
N LEU A 61 -10.17 8.52 0.37
CA LEU A 61 -11.28 7.59 0.52
C LEU A 61 -12.56 8.32 0.96
N ARG A 62 -12.48 9.18 1.97
CA ARG A 62 -13.61 9.99 2.44
C ARG A 62 -14.20 10.86 1.32
N TYR A 63 -13.34 11.50 0.54
CA TYR A 63 -13.79 12.29 -0.61
C TYR A 63 -14.54 11.44 -1.63
N GLN A 64 -14.03 10.26 -1.97
CA GLN A 64 -14.69 9.35 -2.91
C GLN A 64 -16.07 8.96 -2.42
N VAL A 65 -16.21 8.63 -1.13
CA VAL A 65 -17.49 8.23 -0.55
C VAL A 65 -18.43 9.43 -0.41
N PHE A 66 -18.01 10.49 0.25
CA PHE A 66 -18.92 11.60 0.56
C PHE A 66 -19.28 12.44 -0.67
N ALA A 67 -18.32 12.80 -1.49
CA ALA A 67 -18.58 13.59 -2.70
C ALA A 67 -19.06 12.72 -3.86
N GLY A 68 -18.45 11.55 -4.08
CA GLY A 68 -18.74 10.68 -5.20
C GLY A 68 -20.04 9.90 -5.03
N GLU A 69 -20.22 9.23 -3.90
CA GLU A 69 -21.36 8.34 -3.69
C GLU A 69 -22.54 9.05 -3.02
N MET A 70 -22.27 9.95 -2.06
CA MET A 70 -23.31 10.65 -1.29
C MET A 70 -23.65 12.03 -1.85
N GLY A 71 -22.91 12.54 -2.84
CA GLY A 71 -23.16 13.83 -3.49
C GLY A 71 -22.91 15.03 -2.59
N ALA A 72 -22.13 14.88 -1.51
CA ALA A 72 -21.84 15.95 -0.58
C ALA A 72 -20.97 17.03 -1.23
N GLN A 73 -21.31 18.30 -0.97
CA GLN A 73 -20.49 19.43 -1.36
C GLN A 73 -19.42 19.66 -0.28
N LEU A 74 -18.22 19.22 -0.53
CA LEU A 74 -17.11 19.36 0.42
C LEU A 74 -16.32 20.64 0.10
N PRO A 75 -16.05 21.51 1.09
CA PRO A 75 -15.14 22.64 0.91
C PRO A 75 -13.71 22.13 0.80
N ASN A 76 -13.25 21.92 -0.43
CA ASN A 76 -11.94 21.30 -0.67
C ASN A 76 -10.86 22.36 -0.87
N THR A 77 -9.88 22.35 0.01
CA THR A 77 -8.60 23.09 -0.18
C THR A 77 -7.66 22.32 -1.12
N VAL A 78 -7.79 20.99 -1.16
CA VAL A 78 -7.02 20.11 -2.05
C VAL A 78 -8.01 19.27 -2.86
N PRO A 79 -7.99 19.32 -4.20
CA PRO A 79 -8.86 18.53 -5.04
C PRO A 79 -8.78 17.03 -4.74
N GLY A 80 -9.93 16.37 -4.67
CA GLY A 80 -10.01 14.93 -4.43
C GLY A 80 -9.70 14.47 -3.00
N HIS A 81 -9.68 15.40 -2.05
CA HIS A 81 -9.45 15.09 -0.63
C HIS A 81 -10.54 15.74 0.23
N ASP A 82 -11.06 15.01 1.21
CA ASP A 82 -11.90 15.57 2.29
C ASP A 82 -10.97 15.98 3.42
N ILE A 83 -10.76 17.29 3.55
CA ILE A 83 -9.88 17.89 4.55
C ILE A 83 -10.66 18.95 5.32
N ASP A 84 -10.58 18.91 6.64
CA ASP A 84 -11.10 19.95 7.51
C ASP A 84 -10.09 20.35 8.61
N LEU A 85 -10.45 21.35 9.41
CA LEU A 85 -9.63 21.87 10.51
C LEU A 85 -9.23 20.78 11.52
N PHE A 86 -10.04 19.74 11.70
CA PHE A 86 -9.82 18.72 12.73
C PHE A 86 -8.80 17.66 12.30
N ASP A 87 -8.52 17.52 11.00
CA ASP A 87 -7.65 16.45 10.50
C ASP A 87 -6.23 16.48 11.11
N ASP A 88 -5.69 17.69 11.33
CA ASP A 88 -4.35 17.86 11.91
C ASP A 88 -4.29 17.53 13.42
N PHE A 89 -5.44 17.39 14.06
CA PHE A 89 -5.55 17.12 15.49
C PHE A 89 -6.02 15.70 15.79
N CYS A 90 -6.59 15.01 14.81
CA CYS A 90 -7.19 13.70 15.00
C CYS A 90 -6.16 12.58 14.76
N GLU A 91 -6.40 11.45 15.44
CA GLU A 91 -5.84 10.18 15.04
C GLU A 91 -6.69 9.60 13.90
N HIS A 92 -6.03 9.01 12.91
CA HIS A 92 -6.71 8.39 11.76
C HIS A 92 -6.50 6.88 11.81
N LEU A 93 -7.58 6.13 11.99
CA LEU A 93 -7.60 4.69 11.87
C LEU A 93 -7.78 4.32 10.40
N LEU A 94 -6.99 3.38 9.92
CA LEU A 94 -7.04 2.88 8.54
C LEU A 94 -7.39 1.41 8.53
N VAL A 95 -8.31 1.06 7.66
CA VAL A 95 -8.65 -0.32 7.32
C VAL A 95 -8.15 -0.58 5.92
N ARG A 96 -7.27 -1.57 5.75
CA ARG A 96 -6.66 -1.92 4.47
C ARG A 96 -7.08 -3.31 4.03
N ASP A 97 -7.36 -3.45 2.77
CA ASP A 97 -7.35 -4.75 2.11
C ASP A 97 -5.91 -5.24 1.97
N VAL A 98 -5.62 -6.41 2.53
CA VAL A 98 -4.25 -6.95 2.55
C VAL A 98 -3.76 -7.31 1.16
N ALA A 99 -4.66 -7.78 0.28
CA ALA A 99 -4.29 -8.21 -1.06
C ALA A 99 -3.85 -7.05 -1.96
N SER A 100 -4.57 -5.93 -1.91
CA SER A 100 -4.30 -4.74 -2.73
C SER A 100 -3.46 -3.68 -2.00
N GLY A 101 -3.37 -3.73 -0.67
CA GLY A 101 -2.79 -2.68 0.15
C GLY A 101 -3.59 -1.38 0.21
N GLN A 102 -4.76 -1.34 -0.42
CA GLN A 102 -5.60 -0.14 -0.48
C GLN A 102 -6.32 0.11 0.84
N VAL A 103 -6.47 1.39 1.19
CA VAL A 103 -7.34 1.81 2.29
C VAL A 103 -8.78 1.70 1.81
N ILE A 104 -9.57 0.86 2.49
CA ILE A 104 -10.96 0.56 2.18
C ILE A 104 -11.94 1.04 3.26
N GLY A 105 -11.40 1.52 4.38
CA GLY A 105 -12.17 2.10 5.46
C GLY A 105 -11.31 3.00 6.32
N THR A 106 -11.93 3.96 7.00
CA THR A 106 -11.23 4.88 7.91
C THR A 106 -12.15 5.32 9.04
N TYR A 107 -11.53 5.69 10.14
CA TYR A 107 -12.17 6.40 11.25
C TYR A 107 -11.28 7.54 11.68
N ARG A 108 -11.90 8.66 12.05
CA ARG A 108 -11.21 9.79 12.67
C ARG A 108 -11.56 9.84 14.15
N VAL A 109 -10.55 9.93 14.99
CA VAL A 109 -10.67 9.93 16.45
C VAL A 109 -10.10 11.22 17.00
N LEU A 110 -10.91 11.98 17.70
CA LEU A 110 -10.51 13.21 18.39
C LEU A 110 -10.54 12.96 19.90
N THR A 111 -9.38 12.90 20.53
CA THR A 111 -9.26 12.70 21.98
C THR A 111 -9.54 14.00 22.75
N PRO A 112 -9.83 13.94 24.06
CA PRO A 112 -10.04 15.14 24.88
C PRO A 112 -8.87 16.13 24.84
N ALA A 113 -7.65 15.64 24.81
CA ALA A 113 -6.45 16.47 24.72
C ALA A 113 -6.36 17.22 23.38
N GLN A 114 -6.68 16.52 22.29
CA GLN A 114 -6.71 17.08 20.95
C GLN A 114 -7.87 18.09 20.79
N ALA A 115 -9.06 17.75 21.27
CA ALA A 115 -10.21 18.65 21.28
C ALA A 115 -9.91 19.95 22.05
N LYS A 116 -9.17 19.86 23.16
CA LYS A 116 -8.71 21.05 23.90
C LYS A 116 -7.72 21.89 23.07
N ARG A 117 -6.85 21.26 22.28
CA ARG A 117 -5.88 21.96 21.43
C ARG A 117 -6.55 22.70 20.28
N VAL A 118 -7.52 22.07 19.61
CA VAL A 118 -8.26 22.70 18.51
C VAL A 118 -9.34 23.68 19.02
N GLY A 119 -9.74 23.55 20.29
CA GLY A 119 -10.70 24.44 20.96
C GLY A 119 -12.16 23.97 20.94
N SER A 120 -12.47 22.89 20.22
CA SER A 120 -13.82 22.35 20.08
C SER A 120 -13.81 20.89 19.66
N THR A 121 -14.99 20.29 19.59
CA THR A 121 -15.21 19.03 18.83
C THR A 121 -15.91 19.36 17.53
N TYR A 122 -15.88 18.46 16.56
CA TYR A 122 -16.64 18.62 15.31
C TYR A 122 -18.14 18.72 15.61
N SER A 123 -18.64 17.91 16.54
CA SER A 123 -20.06 17.93 16.94
C SER A 123 -20.50 19.28 17.55
N ASP A 124 -19.59 20.10 18.06
CA ASP A 124 -19.93 21.46 18.52
C ASP A 124 -20.33 22.38 17.36
N THR A 125 -19.95 22.06 16.13
CA THR A 125 -20.33 22.83 14.94
C THR A 125 -21.76 22.54 14.50
N GLU A 126 -22.30 21.40 14.91
CA GLU A 126 -23.62 20.90 14.49
C GLU A 126 -24.66 20.95 15.63
N PHE A 127 -24.21 20.83 16.88
CA PHE A 127 -25.06 20.63 18.03
C PHE A 127 -24.66 21.50 19.22
N ASP A 128 -25.64 21.94 20.01
CA ASP A 128 -25.39 22.54 21.35
C ASP A 128 -25.04 21.43 22.36
N LEU A 129 -23.77 21.26 22.64
CA LEU A 129 -23.25 20.28 23.60
C LEU A 129 -23.02 20.88 25.01
N THR A 130 -23.55 22.04 25.33
CA THR A 130 -23.36 22.71 26.64
C THR A 130 -23.71 21.79 27.80
N ARG A 131 -24.76 20.99 27.69
CA ARG A 131 -25.17 20.03 28.72
C ARG A 131 -24.17 18.92 28.98
N LEU A 132 -23.30 18.62 28.01
CA LEU A 132 -22.27 17.57 28.08
C LEU A 132 -20.90 18.14 28.49
N ARG A 133 -20.76 19.40 28.79
CA ARG A 133 -19.49 20.07 29.11
C ARG A 133 -18.69 19.37 30.21
N HIS A 134 -19.39 18.77 31.19
CA HIS A 134 -18.76 18.04 32.30
C HIS A 134 -18.12 16.70 31.89
N LEU A 135 -18.47 16.18 30.72
CA LEU A 135 -17.91 14.95 30.16
C LEU A 135 -16.72 15.20 29.24
N ARG A 136 -16.48 16.43 28.78
CA ARG A 136 -15.49 16.76 27.75
C ARG A 136 -14.08 16.22 28.03
N SER A 137 -13.67 16.19 29.29
CA SER A 137 -12.36 15.64 29.67
C SER A 137 -12.26 14.11 29.55
N ARG A 138 -13.39 13.43 29.30
CA ARG A 138 -13.50 11.97 29.18
C ARG A 138 -14.23 11.52 27.91
N MET A 139 -14.55 12.46 27.03
CA MET A 139 -15.20 12.18 25.74
C MET A 139 -14.16 12.03 24.65
N VAL A 140 -14.34 11.01 23.83
CA VAL A 140 -13.66 10.85 22.56
C VAL A 140 -14.70 11.01 21.47
N GLU A 141 -14.41 11.81 20.46
CA GLU A 141 -15.28 11.94 19.29
C GLU A 141 -14.77 11.04 18.17
N LEU A 142 -15.72 10.28 17.61
CA LEU A 142 -15.50 9.45 16.43
C LEU A 142 -16.25 10.07 15.26
N GLY A 143 -15.60 10.12 14.11
CA GLY A 143 -16.21 10.66 12.92
C GLY A 143 -15.54 10.20 11.63
N ARG A 144 -16.15 10.63 10.54
CA ARG A 144 -15.62 10.33 9.20
C ARG A 144 -15.41 8.83 8.95
N SER A 145 -16.39 8.02 9.37
CA SER A 145 -16.41 6.56 9.13
C SER A 145 -17.20 6.23 7.89
#